data_16f86a448df33fbacfeb6a1275cd3e4b
#
_entry.id   16f86a448df33fbacfeb6a1275cd3e4b
#
_cell.length_a   1.000
_cell.length_b   1.000
_cell.length_c   1.000
_cell.angle_alpha   90.00
_cell.angle_beta   90.00
_cell.angle_gamma   90.00
#
_symmetry.space_group_name_H-M   'P 1'
#
loop_
_entity.id
_entity.type
_entity.pdbx_description
1 polymer ?
#
loop_
_entity_poly.entity_id
_entity_poly.type
_entity_poly.pdbx_seq_one_letter_code
_entity_poly.pdbx_strand_id
1 'polypeptide(L)'
;MVADRNPETHVIDFRAAEHLLAARDPRGAVKLLDSVIAAHPENTAARLLRARAFFAAAQLRPAQLEFELVLEREPDNAFAHFALARTFERSGLTAQATRHFRLAAALDPKPEYLQAAGFDTQNPERTEN
;
A
#
# COMPACT_ATOMS: atom_id res chain seq x y z
N MET A 1 -21.20 7.81 -21.43
CA MET A 1 -21.76 6.92 -20.40
C MET A 1 -21.46 7.49 -19.03
N VAL A 2 -22.49 7.67 -18.23
CA VAL A 2 -22.31 8.24 -16.90
C VAL A 2 -21.74 7.18 -15.97
N ALA A 3 -20.70 7.52 -15.20
CA ALA A 3 -20.16 6.60 -14.20
C ALA A 3 -21.25 6.30 -13.15
N ASP A 4 -21.33 5.03 -12.76
CA ASP A 4 -22.24 4.61 -11.70
C ASP A 4 -21.78 5.22 -10.38
N ARG A 5 -22.63 6.03 -9.77
CA ARG A 5 -22.36 6.69 -8.49
C ARG A 5 -23.11 6.07 -7.32
N ASN A 6 -23.70 4.91 -7.52
CA ASN A 6 -24.38 4.22 -6.45
C ASN A 6 -23.36 3.74 -5.40
N PRO A 7 -23.45 4.20 -4.12
CA PRO A 7 -22.51 3.77 -3.09
C PRO A 7 -22.46 2.26 -2.88
N GLU A 8 -23.58 1.58 -3.06
CA GLU A 8 -23.64 0.11 -2.90
C GLU A 8 -22.81 -0.59 -3.98
N THR A 9 -22.87 -0.11 -5.23
CA THR A 9 -22.07 -0.65 -6.32
C THR A 9 -20.58 -0.47 -6.02
N HIS A 10 -20.17 0.68 -5.49
CA HIS A 10 -18.76 0.93 -5.17
C HIS A 10 -18.26 0.08 -3.98
N VAL A 11 -19.12 -0.20 -3.00
CA VAL A 11 -18.79 -1.14 -1.92
C VAL A 11 -18.60 -2.55 -2.48
N ILE A 12 -19.47 -2.99 -3.37
CA ILE A 12 -19.37 -4.28 -4.03
C ILE A 12 -18.08 -4.35 -4.87
N ASP A 13 -17.77 -3.31 -5.63
CA ASP A 13 -16.57 -3.26 -6.45
C ASP A 13 -15.29 -3.28 -5.59
N PHE A 14 -15.30 -2.59 -4.46
CA PHE A 14 -14.17 -2.62 -3.53
C PHE A 14 -13.93 -4.04 -3.00
N ARG A 15 -14.98 -4.72 -2.56
CA ARG A 15 -14.90 -6.10 -2.05
C ARG A 15 -14.49 -7.08 -3.14
N ALA A 16 -15.03 -6.91 -4.34
CA ALA A 16 -14.62 -7.74 -5.48
C ALA A 16 -13.14 -7.54 -5.81
N ALA A 17 -12.64 -6.32 -5.71
CA ALA A 17 -11.23 -6.03 -5.90
C ALA A 17 -10.35 -6.71 -4.86
N GLU A 18 -10.79 -6.71 -3.59
CA GLU A 18 -10.09 -7.45 -2.53
C GLU A 18 -10.02 -8.95 -2.85
N HIS A 19 -11.13 -9.53 -3.30
CA HIS A 19 -11.17 -10.94 -3.69
C HIS A 19 -10.26 -11.24 -4.88
N LEU A 20 -10.25 -10.37 -5.88
CA LEU A 20 -9.39 -10.54 -7.05
C LEU A 20 -7.92 -10.48 -6.66
N LEU A 21 -7.55 -9.56 -5.78
CA LEU A 21 -6.18 -9.47 -5.30
C LEU A 21 -5.78 -10.73 -4.53
N ALA A 22 -6.66 -11.22 -3.65
CA ALA A 22 -6.44 -12.47 -2.91
C ALA A 22 -6.35 -13.68 -3.85
N ALA A 23 -7.10 -13.66 -4.94
CA ALA A 23 -7.09 -14.72 -5.96
C ALA A 23 -5.94 -14.59 -6.96
N ARG A 24 -5.00 -13.66 -6.71
CA ARG A 24 -3.83 -13.39 -7.56
C ARG A 24 -4.19 -12.84 -8.94
N ASP A 25 -5.27 -12.07 -9.01
CA ASP A 25 -5.64 -11.27 -10.19
C ASP A 25 -5.55 -9.77 -9.87
N PRO A 26 -4.30 -9.25 -9.71
CA PRO A 26 -4.14 -7.83 -9.36
C PRO A 26 -4.57 -6.89 -10.48
N ARG A 27 -4.45 -7.29 -11.74
CA ARG A 27 -4.88 -6.44 -12.86
C ARG A 27 -6.38 -6.28 -12.91
N GLY A 28 -7.12 -7.34 -12.61
CA GLY A 28 -8.58 -7.28 -12.45
C GLY A 28 -8.98 -6.37 -11.29
N ALA A 29 -8.25 -6.44 -10.18
CA ALA A 29 -8.47 -5.56 -9.03
C ALA A 29 -8.28 -4.10 -9.40
N VAL A 30 -7.19 -3.76 -10.10
CA VAL A 30 -6.93 -2.38 -10.57
C VAL A 30 -8.09 -1.87 -11.40
N LYS A 31 -8.55 -2.68 -12.34
CA LYS A 31 -9.63 -2.28 -13.25
C LYS A 31 -10.92 -1.92 -12.51
N LEU A 32 -11.29 -2.74 -11.51
CA LEU A 32 -12.47 -2.43 -10.68
C LEU A 32 -12.26 -1.16 -9.85
N LEU A 33 -11.07 -0.98 -9.28
CA LEU A 33 -10.76 0.18 -8.45
C LEU A 33 -10.67 1.47 -9.25
N ASP A 34 -10.33 1.41 -10.52
CA ASP A 34 -10.30 2.59 -11.37
C ASP A 34 -11.67 3.28 -11.39
N SER A 35 -12.76 2.54 -11.47
CA SER A 35 -14.10 3.12 -11.45
C SER A 35 -14.48 3.68 -10.08
N VAL A 36 -14.09 3.01 -9.01
CA VAL A 36 -14.33 3.50 -7.63
C VAL A 36 -13.61 4.82 -7.41
N ILE A 37 -12.34 4.90 -7.80
CA ILE A 37 -11.52 6.10 -7.60
C ILE A 37 -11.96 7.23 -8.52
N ALA A 38 -12.38 6.92 -9.76
CA ALA A 38 -12.93 7.94 -10.66
C ALA A 38 -14.17 8.62 -10.07
N ALA A 39 -15.04 7.84 -9.40
CA ALA A 39 -16.22 8.36 -8.75
C ALA A 39 -15.92 9.05 -7.41
N HIS A 40 -14.92 8.57 -6.68
CA HIS A 40 -14.55 9.04 -5.36
C HIS A 40 -13.03 9.20 -5.24
N PRO A 41 -12.44 10.26 -5.85
CA PRO A 41 -10.97 10.44 -5.84
C PRO A 41 -10.37 10.55 -4.44
N GLU A 42 -11.19 10.97 -3.46
CA GLU A 42 -10.80 11.13 -2.05
C GLU A 42 -10.84 9.81 -1.27
N ASN A 43 -11.27 8.71 -1.88
CA ASN A 43 -11.37 7.42 -1.20
C ASN A 43 -9.95 6.83 -1.02
N THR A 44 -9.35 7.13 0.11
CA THR A 44 -7.99 6.71 0.44
C THR A 44 -7.85 5.20 0.55
N ALA A 45 -8.89 4.52 1.10
CA ALA A 45 -8.87 3.06 1.20
C ALA A 45 -8.82 2.39 -0.18
N ALA A 46 -9.57 2.92 -1.15
CA ALA A 46 -9.55 2.40 -2.52
C ALA A 46 -8.18 2.64 -3.18
N ARG A 47 -7.57 3.79 -2.94
CA ARG A 47 -6.22 4.08 -3.45
C ARG A 47 -5.18 3.15 -2.83
N LEU A 48 -5.28 2.90 -1.54
CA LEU A 48 -4.37 1.97 -0.87
C LEU A 48 -4.49 0.56 -1.45
N LEU A 49 -5.70 0.10 -1.68
CA LEU A 49 -5.93 -1.21 -2.28
C LEU A 49 -5.40 -1.27 -3.72
N ARG A 50 -5.62 -0.20 -4.50
CA ARG A 50 -5.07 -0.14 -5.87
C ARG A 50 -3.54 -0.14 -5.87
N ALA A 51 -2.92 0.57 -4.93
CA ALA A 51 -1.46 0.56 -4.78
C ALA A 51 -0.94 -0.86 -4.51
N ARG A 52 -1.62 -1.59 -3.63
CA ARG A 52 -1.29 -2.99 -3.34
C ARG A 52 -1.43 -3.87 -4.58
N ALA A 53 -2.46 -3.64 -5.37
CA ALA A 53 -2.68 -4.38 -6.62
C ALA A 53 -1.60 -4.06 -7.66
N PHE A 54 -1.21 -2.80 -7.79
CA PHE A 54 -0.08 -2.43 -8.65
C PHE A 54 1.21 -3.11 -8.21
N PHE A 55 1.47 -3.13 -6.90
CA PHE A 55 2.65 -3.81 -6.37
C PHE A 55 2.63 -5.31 -6.71
N ALA A 56 1.49 -5.97 -6.51
CA ALA A 56 1.32 -7.39 -6.81
C ALA A 56 1.49 -7.69 -8.30
N ALA A 57 1.14 -6.74 -9.16
CA ALA A 57 1.33 -6.84 -10.61
C ALA A 57 2.75 -6.46 -11.06
N ALA A 58 3.65 -6.18 -10.12
CA ALA A 58 5.02 -5.70 -10.38
C ALA A 58 5.05 -4.36 -11.14
N GLN A 59 3.99 -3.59 -11.06
CA GLN A 59 3.92 -2.23 -11.60
C GLN A 59 4.39 -1.26 -10.52
N LEU A 60 5.71 -1.20 -10.31
CA LEU A 60 6.30 -0.57 -9.14
C LEU A 60 6.16 0.95 -9.14
N ARG A 61 6.28 1.58 -10.29
CA ARG A 61 6.13 3.04 -10.36
C ARG A 61 4.70 3.51 -10.06
N PRO A 62 3.66 2.93 -10.67
CA PRO A 62 2.28 3.24 -10.27
C PRO A 62 2.01 2.95 -8.80
N ALA A 63 2.53 1.82 -8.26
CA ALA A 63 2.38 1.50 -6.84
C ALA A 63 2.99 2.58 -5.96
N GLN A 64 4.21 3.01 -6.25
CA GLN A 64 4.90 4.07 -5.53
C GLN A 64 4.06 5.34 -5.48
N LEU A 65 3.58 5.80 -6.63
CA LEU A 65 2.82 7.05 -6.72
C LEU A 65 1.51 6.98 -5.91
N GLU A 66 0.83 5.84 -5.94
CA GLU A 66 -0.41 5.68 -5.16
C GLU A 66 -0.13 5.62 -3.67
N PHE A 67 0.91 4.90 -3.22
CA PHE A 67 1.28 4.90 -1.80
C PHE A 67 1.66 6.30 -1.32
N GLU A 68 2.37 7.06 -2.14
CA GLU A 68 2.73 8.43 -1.81
C GLU A 68 1.49 9.32 -1.65
N LEU A 69 0.48 9.16 -2.52
CA LEU A 69 -0.79 9.87 -2.39
C LEU A 69 -1.53 9.50 -1.11
N VAL A 70 -1.55 8.22 -0.74
CA VAL A 70 -2.12 7.77 0.52
C VAL A 70 -1.44 8.47 1.70
N LEU A 71 -0.10 8.54 1.67
CA LEU A 71 0.67 9.14 2.76
C LEU A 71 0.53 10.66 2.84
N GLU A 72 0.19 11.34 1.75
CA GLU A 72 -0.15 12.77 1.81
C GLU A 72 -1.38 13.02 2.66
N ARG A 73 -2.33 12.10 2.66
CA ARG A 73 -3.59 12.20 3.41
C ARG A 73 -3.50 11.57 4.78
N GLU A 74 -2.74 10.49 4.90
CA GLU A 74 -2.59 9.71 6.12
C GLU A 74 -1.10 9.51 6.40
N PRO A 75 -0.37 10.57 6.80
CA PRO A 75 1.07 10.47 7.02
C PRO A 75 1.47 9.53 8.15
N ASP A 76 0.53 9.16 9.01
CA ASP A 76 0.72 8.21 10.11
C ASP A 76 0.27 6.79 9.78
N ASN A 77 -0.03 6.50 8.52
CA ASN A 77 -0.40 5.14 8.10
C ASN A 77 0.85 4.27 8.02
N ALA A 78 1.09 3.50 9.09
CA ALA A 78 2.28 2.65 9.19
C ALA A 78 2.35 1.61 8.07
N PHE A 79 1.21 1.00 7.73
CA PHE A 79 1.18 0.02 6.64
C PHE A 79 1.59 0.66 5.30
N ALA A 80 1.11 1.87 5.00
CA ALA A 80 1.45 2.55 3.76
C ALA A 80 2.96 2.86 3.68
N HIS A 81 3.58 3.26 4.79
CA HIS A 81 5.03 3.42 4.83
C HIS A 81 5.75 2.10 4.58
N PHE A 82 5.30 1.02 5.23
CA PHE A 82 5.89 -0.30 5.05
C PHE A 82 5.77 -0.78 3.60
N ALA A 83 4.59 -0.64 3.01
CA ALA A 83 4.34 -1.05 1.63
C ALA A 83 5.13 -0.20 0.62
N LEU A 84 5.24 1.10 0.87
CA LEU A 84 6.08 1.99 0.05
C LEU A 84 7.56 1.59 0.15
N ALA A 85 8.02 1.26 1.35
CA ALA A 85 9.39 0.78 1.55
C ALA A 85 9.66 -0.49 0.75
N ARG A 86 8.72 -1.45 0.76
CA ARG A 86 8.83 -2.66 -0.04
C ARG A 86 8.88 -2.35 -1.54
N THR A 87 8.11 -1.36 -1.97
CA THR A 87 8.11 -0.91 -3.36
C THR A 87 9.47 -0.32 -3.74
N PHE A 88 10.03 0.53 -2.90
CA PHE A 88 11.37 1.09 -3.11
C PHE A 88 12.44 0.01 -3.11
N GLU A 89 12.35 -0.94 -2.18
CA GLU A 89 13.29 -2.06 -2.10
C GLU A 89 13.33 -2.85 -3.41
N ARG A 90 12.15 -3.19 -3.94
CA ARG A 90 12.06 -3.91 -5.22
C ARG A 90 12.51 -3.07 -6.41
N SER A 91 12.45 -1.75 -6.29
CA SER A 91 12.96 -0.83 -7.32
C SER A 91 14.46 -0.56 -7.19
N GLY A 92 15.13 -1.15 -6.19
CA GLY A 92 16.55 -0.94 -5.95
C GLY A 92 16.89 0.36 -5.25
N LEU A 93 15.89 1.07 -4.72
CA LEU A 93 16.06 2.36 -4.04
C LEU A 93 16.19 2.14 -2.53
N THR A 94 17.35 1.60 -2.13
CA THR A 94 17.59 1.10 -0.78
C THR A 94 17.50 2.19 0.29
N ALA A 95 18.01 3.38 0.02
CA ALA A 95 17.97 4.49 1.00
C ALA A 95 16.55 4.92 1.31
N GLN A 96 15.71 5.05 0.27
CA GLN A 96 14.31 5.38 0.43
C GLN A 96 13.57 4.26 1.17
N ALA A 97 13.86 3.00 0.82
CA ALA A 97 13.25 1.85 1.50
C ALA A 97 13.57 1.87 3.00
N THR A 98 14.81 2.04 3.37
CA THR A 98 15.24 2.08 4.77
C THR A 98 14.50 3.17 5.54
N ARG A 99 14.40 4.36 4.97
CA ARG A 99 13.71 5.48 5.59
C ARG A 99 12.26 5.13 5.91
N HIS A 100 11.54 4.56 4.96
CA HIS A 100 10.12 4.23 5.16
C HIS A 100 9.91 3.00 6.04
N PHE A 101 10.81 2.03 6.04
CA PHE A 101 10.78 0.94 7.03
C PHE A 101 10.91 1.48 8.45
N ARG A 102 11.80 2.44 8.68
CA ARG A 102 11.98 3.07 9.98
C ARG A 102 10.75 3.87 10.40
N LEU A 103 10.13 4.60 9.47
CA LEU A 103 8.89 5.33 9.75
C LEU A 103 7.76 4.36 10.14
N ALA A 104 7.61 3.25 9.43
CA ALA A 104 6.60 2.25 9.76
C ALA A 104 6.82 1.69 11.17
N ALA A 105 8.06 1.33 11.52
CA ALA A 105 8.39 0.79 12.83
C ALA A 105 8.20 1.83 13.94
N ALA A 106 8.47 3.10 13.68
CA ALA A 106 8.26 4.17 14.66
C ALA A 106 6.77 4.40 14.92
N LEU A 107 5.93 4.30 13.89
CA LEU A 107 4.50 4.49 14.01
C LEU A 107 3.78 3.29 14.62
N ASP A 108 4.26 2.09 14.32
CA ASP A 108 3.68 0.83 14.80
C ASP A 108 4.82 -0.17 15.03
N PRO A 109 5.33 -0.29 16.27
CA PRO A 109 6.51 -1.11 16.57
C PRO A 109 6.20 -2.61 16.64
N LYS A 110 5.48 -3.15 15.68
CA LYS A 110 5.24 -4.60 15.64
C LYS A 110 6.44 -5.34 15.04
N PRO A 111 6.61 -6.65 15.38
CA PRO A 111 7.80 -7.40 14.99
C PRO A 111 8.16 -7.34 13.51
N GLU A 112 7.18 -7.44 12.61
CA GLU A 112 7.40 -7.40 11.17
C GLU A 112 8.06 -6.08 10.73
N TYR A 113 7.57 -4.95 11.27
CA TYR A 113 8.09 -3.64 10.91
C TYR A 113 9.45 -3.38 11.55
N LEU A 114 9.62 -3.82 12.80
CA LEU A 114 10.91 -3.70 13.48
C LEU A 114 12.00 -4.50 12.75
N GLN A 115 11.72 -5.74 12.35
CA GLN A 115 12.67 -6.55 11.60
C GLN A 115 13.02 -5.89 10.25
N ALA A 116 12.02 -5.39 9.53
CA ALA A 116 12.26 -4.72 8.26
C ALA A 116 13.13 -3.48 8.41
N ALA A 117 13.01 -2.79 9.56
CA ALA A 117 13.81 -1.60 9.88
C ALA A 117 15.22 -1.94 10.41
N GLY A 118 15.55 -3.22 10.57
CA GLY A 118 16.88 -3.66 11.01
C GLY A 118 17.00 -3.90 12.51
N PHE A 119 15.88 -3.91 13.25
CA PHE A 119 15.91 -4.23 14.68
C PHE A 119 15.81 -5.75 14.89
N ASP A 120 16.58 -6.25 15.86
CA ASP A 120 16.48 -7.66 16.25
C ASP A 120 15.33 -7.82 17.25
N THR A 121 14.24 -8.41 16.81
CA THR A 121 13.05 -8.60 17.65
C THR A 121 13.20 -9.69 18.69
N GLN A 122 14.21 -10.57 18.55
CA GLN A 122 14.51 -11.62 19.54
C GLN A 122 15.50 -11.14 20.58
N ASN A 123 16.27 -10.10 20.28
CA ASN A 123 17.18 -9.45 21.20
C ASN A 123 17.04 -7.94 21.00
N PRO A 124 16.09 -7.29 21.71
CA PRO A 124 15.79 -5.86 21.48
C PRO A 124 16.93 -4.91 21.86
N GLU A 125 17.94 -5.36 22.59
CA GLU A 125 19.13 -4.55 22.90
C GLU A 125 20.12 -4.54 21.74
N ARG A 126 19.96 -5.43 20.77
CA ARG A 126 20.85 -5.54 19.62
C ARG A 126 20.20 -4.90 18.40
N THR A 127 20.68 -3.72 18.04
CA THR A 127 20.26 -3.06 16.82
C THR A 127 21.35 -3.17 15.76
N GLU A 128 20.97 -3.44 14.52
CA GLU A 128 21.89 -3.38 13.39
C GLU A 128 22.16 -1.93 13.00
N ASN A 129 23.41 -1.62 12.75
CA ASN A 129 23.81 -0.30 12.29
C ASN A 129 23.82 -0.23 10.76
#